data_7187207a1bc8e88ab9c0f2976e1cf852
#
_entry.id   7187207a1bc8e88ab9c0f2976e1cf852
#
_cell.length_a   1.000
_cell.length_b   1.000
_cell.length_c   1.000
_cell.angle_alpha   90.00
_cell.angle_beta   90.00
_cell.angle_gamma   90.00
#
_symmetry.space_group_name_H-M   'P 1'
#
loop_
_entity.id
_entity.type
_entity.pdbx_description
1 polymer ?
#
loop_
_entity_poly.entity_id
_entity_poly.type
_entity_poly.pdbx_seq_one_letter_code
_entity_poly.pdbx_strand_id
1 'polypeptide(L)'
;VAQVAASVASLALAFSPLYWSQAVIAEVYSLNALFVAVLLLFTLENVRRKGQSVGWSGRLQSLVVGLSLGNHLTVALPAAVWFLTSIAYAHRRQRWPVGIQRGLWVSLGLLVYLYLPLRAASLPPVNWGNPVNWSGFWWVVSGQPYQKFVFGLPLAHLPERLLAWGN
;
A
#
# COMPACT_ATOMS: atom_id res chain seq x y z
N VAL A 1 11.73 7.24 28.23
CA VAL A 1 11.10 8.42 27.60
C VAL A 1 10.60 8.07 26.21
N ALA A 2 11.42 7.52 25.30
CA ALA A 2 11.00 7.22 23.92
C ALA A 2 9.85 6.23 23.83
N GLN A 3 9.85 5.16 24.62
CA GLN A 3 8.76 4.16 24.64
C GLN A 3 7.43 4.76 25.13
N VAL A 4 7.49 5.59 26.17
CA VAL A 4 6.29 6.28 26.68
C VAL A 4 5.73 7.23 25.63
N ALA A 5 6.59 8.03 25.00
CA ALA A 5 6.17 8.94 23.93
C ALA A 5 5.54 8.17 22.75
N ALA A 6 6.13 7.05 22.33
CA ALA A 6 5.57 6.20 21.28
C ALA A 6 4.21 5.61 21.66
N SER A 7 4.06 5.14 22.91
CA SER A 7 2.79 4.62 23.39
C SER A 7 1.70 5.69 23.43
N VAL A 8 2.04 6.88 23.93
CA VAL A 8 1.09 8.01 23.97
C VAL A 8 0.68 8.42 22.57
N ALA A 9 1.62 8.54 21.63
CA ALA A 9 1.31 8.89 20.26
C ALA A 9 0.43 7.84 19.57
N SER A 10 0.69 6.56 19.80
CA SER A 10 -0.10 5.45 19.24
C SER A 10 -1.53 5.44 19.79
N LEU A 11 -1.69 5.66 21.10
CA LEU A 11 -3.01 5.74 21.73
C LEU A 11 -3.77 6.99 21.28
N ALA A 12 -3.11 8.13 21.21
CA ALA A 12 -3.71 9.37 20.70
C ALA A 12 -4.23 9.21 19.26
N LEU A 13 -3.47 8.53 18.39
CA LEU A 13 -3.92 8.21 17.04
C LEU A 13 -5.11 7.24 17.08
N ALA A 14 -5.00 6.12 17.80
CA ALA A 14 -6.02 5.09 17.85
C ALA A 14 -7.38 5.60 18.36
N PHE A 15 -7.38 6.55 19.30
CA PHE A 15 -8.59 7.14 19.86
C PHE A 15 -8.93 8.52 19.28
N SER A 16 -8.25 8.96 18.21
CA SER A 16 -8.63 10.21 17.54
C SER A 16 -10.02 10.06 16.89
N PRO A 17 -10.91 11.06 17.02
CA PRO A 17 -12.25 11.00 16.40
C PRO A 17 -12.20 10.78 14.89
N LEU A 18 -11.22 11.40 14.23
CA LEU A 18 -11.04 11.25 12.76
C LEU A 18 -10.66 9.83 12.39
N TYR A 19 -9.67 9.22 13.09
CA TYR A 19 -9.27 7.84 12.82
C TYR A 19 -10.39 6.86 13.12
N TRP A 20 -11.09 7.06 14.23
CA TRP A 20 -12.22 6.23 14.64
C TRP A 20 -13.37 6.28 13.64
N SER A 21 -13.74 7.46 13.16
CA SER A 21 -14.80 7.62 12.16
C SER A 21 -14.50 6.85 10.87
N GLN A 22 -13.23 6.81 10.44
CA GLN A 22 -12.82 6.05 9.25
C GLN A 22 -12.70 4.54 9.52
N ALA A 23 -12.34 4.15 10.73
CA ALA A 23 -12.18 2.74 11.10
C ALA A 23 -13.53 1.98 11.17
N VAL A 24 -14.62 2.67 11.51
CA VAL A 24 -15.97 2.05 11.61
C VAL A 24 -16.73 2.04 10.28
N ILE A 25 -16.26 2.77 9.27
CA ILE A 25 -16.83 2.70 7.93
C ILE A 25 -16.37 1.39 7.28
N ALA A 26 -17.28 0.64 6.68
CA ALA A 26 -16.98 -0.60 5.96
C ALA A 26 -16.29 -0.31 4.61
N GLU A 27 -15.09 0.28 4.69
CA GLU A 27 -14.29 0.67 3.53
C GLU A 27 -12.84 0.17 3.65
N VAL A 28 -12.05 0.37 2.60
CA VAL A 28 -10.66 -0.09 2.49
C VAL A 28 -9.66 0.73 3.31
N TYR A 29 -10.06 1.87 3.90
CA TYR A 29 -9.14 2.86 4.47
C TYR A 29 -8.44 2.38 5.74
N SER A 30 -9.13 1.69 6.65
CA SER A 30 -8.52 1.18 7.87
C SER A 30 -7.47 0.10 7.58
N LEU A 31 -7.76 -0.80 6.65
CA LEU A 31 -6.81 -1.82 6.19
C LEU A 31 -5.65 -1.17 5.42
N ASN A 32 -5.93 -0.14 4.61
CA ASN A 32 -4.90 0.64 3.93
C ASN A 32 -3.94 1.32 4.92
N ALA A 33 -4.47 1.94 5.98
CA ALA A 33 -3.65 2.57 7.02
C ALA A 33 -2.75 1.54 7.73
N LEU A 34 -3.26 0.35 8.03
CA LEU A 34 -2.46 -0.76 8.56
C LEU A 34 -1.33 -1.14 7.61
N PHE A 35 -1.61 -1.34 6.32
CA PHE A 35 -0.58 -1.67 5.35
C PHE A 35 0.48 -0.57 5.24
N VAL A 36 0.09 0.70 5.20
CA VAL A 36 1.04 1.82 5.18
C VAL A 36 1.95 1.78 6.41
N ALA A 37 1.40 1.60 7.61
CA ALA A 37 2.18 1.49 8.85
C ALA A 37 3.16 0.30 8.80
N VAL A 38 2.71 -0.86 8.34
CA VAL A 38 3.54 -2.07 8.20
C VAL A 38 4.66 -1.85 7.18
N LEU A 39 4.38 -1.22 6.03
CA LEU A 39 5.40 -0.93 5.03
C LEU A 39 6.44 0.08 5.52
N LEU A 40 6.02 1.07 6.31
CA LEU A 40 6.95 1.98 6.97
C LEU A 40 7.86 1.24 7.95
N LEU A 41 7.31 0.35 8.76
CA LEU A 41 8.10 -0.51 9.66
C LEU A 41 9.11 -1.38 8.90
N PHE A 42 8.68 -2.02 7.80
CA PHE A 42 9.58 -2.80 6.95
C PHE A 42 10.69 -1.94 6.32
N THR A 43 10.35 -0.72 5.90
CA THR A 43 11.33 0.23 5.37
C THR A 43 12.35 0.62 6.43
N LEU A 44 11.91 0.97 7.63
CA LEU A 44 12.80 1.28 8.76
C LEU A 44 13.68 0.07 9.15
N GLU A 45 13.12 -1.14 9.13
CA GLU A 45 13.88 -2.36 9.38
C GLU A 45 14.97 -2.57 8.32
N ASN A 46 14.67 -2.36 7.03
CA ASN A 46 15.66 -2.45 5.95
C ASN A 46 16.81 -1.44 6.16
N VAL A 47 16.50 -0.22 6.55
CA VAL A 47 17.49 0.82 6.85
C VAL A 47 18.34 0.43 8.06
N ARG A 48 17.72 0.04 9.17
CA ARG A 48 18.41 -0.34 10.42
C ARG A 48 19.31 -1.55 10.25
N ARG A 49 18.86 -2.56 9.53
CA ARG A 49 19.60 -3.81 9.29
C ARG A 49 20.54 -3.73 8.10
N LYS A 50 20.69 -2.56 7.46
CA LYS A 50 21.52 -2.36 6.26
C LYS A 50 21.31 -3.48 5.22
N GLY A 51 20.06 -3.80 4.94
CA GLY A 51 19.69 -4.79 3.93
C GLY A 51 19.92 -6.26 4.32
N GLN A 52 20.29 -6.56 5.56
CA GLN A 52 20.49 -7.96 6.02
C GLN A 52 19.18 -8.75 6.21
N SER A 53 18.02 -8.18 5.91
CA SER A 53 16.73 -8.90 5.89
C SER A 53 16.61 -9.84 4.68
N VAL A 54 17.72 -10.57 4.38
CA VAL A 54 17.77 -11.60 3.36
C VAL A 54 17.29 -12.91 3.97
N GLY A 55 16.39 -13.61 3.33
CA GLY A 55 15.85 -14.88 3.81
C GLY A 55 14.33 -14.84 3.97
N TRP A 56 13.81 -15.63 4.90
CA TRP A 56 12.38 -15.82 5.11
C TRP A 56 11.64 -14.51 5.44
N SER A 57 12.21 -13.67 6.32
CA SER A 57 11.61 -12.39 6.68
C SER A 57 11.46 -11.47 5.46
N GLY A 58 12.43 -11.46 4.57
CA GLY A 58 12.36 -10.67 3.34
C GLY A 58 11.31 -11.17 2.35
N ARG A 59 11.10 -12.47 2.26
CA ARG A 59 10.05 -13.08 1.43
C ARG A 59 8.67 -12.69 1.94
N LEU A 60 8.47 -12.82 3.25
CA LEU A 60 7.21 -12.44 3.90
C LEU A 60 6.89 -10.96 3.72
N GLN A 61 7.88 -10.07 3.93
CA GLN A 61 7.70 -8.64 3.67
C GLN A 61 7.25 -8.39 2.22
N SER A 62 7.90 -9.05 1.25
CA SER A 62 7.56 -8.90 -0.18
C SER A 62 6.14 -9.38 -0.49
N LEU A 63 5.72 -10.50 0.11
CA LEU A 63 4.36 -11.02 -0.03
C LEU A 63 3.33 -10.03 0.52
N VAL A 64 3.59 -9.48 1.71
CA VAL A 64 2.71 -8.46 2.33
C VAL A 64 2.64 -7.20 1.47
N VAL A 65 3.75 -6.77 0.87
CA VAL A 65 3.77 -5.65 -0.08
C VAL A 65 2.87 -5.94 -1.28
N GLY A 66 2.94 -7.13 -1.85
CA GLY A 66 2.07 -7.54 -2.96
C GLY A 66 0.58 -7.54 -2.58
N LEU A 67 0.25 -8.09 -1.41
CA LEU A 67 -1.12 -8.07 -0.88
C LEU A 67 -1.62 -6.64 -0.64
N SER A 68 -0.78 -5.76 -0.11
CA SER A 68 -1.14 -4.36 0.16
C SER A 68 -1.45 -3.57 -1.11
N LEU A 69 -0.70 -3.81 -2.19
CA LEU A 69 -0.99 -3.24 -3.51
C LEU A 69 -2.36 -3.70 -4.06
N GLY A 70 -2.81 -4.89 -3.68
CA GLY A 70 -4.16 -5.40 -3.99
C GLY A 70 -5.27 -4.73 -3.19
N ASN A 71 -4.97 -4.02 -2.11
CA ASN A 71 -5.96 -3.34 -1.29
C ASN A 71 -6.27 -1.92 -1.79
N HIS A 72 -5.24 -1.10 -2.02
CA HIS A 72 -5.43 0.30 -2.44
C HIS A 72 -4.20 0.86 -3.15
N LEU A 73 -4.40 1.62 -4.23
CA LEU A 73 -3.31 2.16 -5.06
C LEU A 73 -2.39 3.15 -4.33
N THR A 74 -2.87 3.83 -3.29
CA THR A 74 -2.03 4.77 -2.50
C THR A 74 -0.85 4.07 -1.82
N VAL A 75 -0.94 2.75 -1.59
CA VAL A 75 0.17 1.95 -1.06
C VAL A 75 1.36 1.86 -2.02
N ALA A 76 1.17 2.17 -3.30
CA ALA A 76 2.24 2.09 -4.30
C ALA A 76 3.47 2.94 -3.92
N LEU A 77 3.26 4.13 -3.34
CA LEU A 77 4.36 5.00 -2.92
C LEU A 77 5.19 4.39 -1.78
N PRO A 78 4.63 4.02 -0.61
CA PRO A 78 5.40 3.35 0.45
C PRO A 78 5.97 2.00 0.00
N ALA A 79 5.28 1.25 -0.88
CA ALA A 79 5.80 0.01 -1.46
C ALA A 79 7.05 0.26 -2.32
N ALA A 80 7.05 1.32 -3.14
CA ALA A 80 8.22 1.72 -3.93
C ALA A 80 9.40 2.12 -3.04
N VAL A 81 9.17 2.90 -1.99
CA VAL A 81 10.21 3.29 -1.02
C VAL A 81 10.79 2.05 -0.33
N TRP A 82 9.95 1.12 0.11
CA TRP A 82 10.41 -0.15 0.68
C TRP A 82 11.25 -0.96 -0.31
N PHE A 83 10.82 -1.06 -1.56
CA PHE A 83 11.55 -1.81 -2.59
C PHE A 83 12.90 -1.19 -2.90
N LEU A 84 12.94 0.13 -3.10
CA LEU A 84 14.18 0.87 -3.36
C LEU A 84 15.17 0.75 -2.19
N THR A 85 14.71 0.89 -0.95
CA THR A 85 15.56 0.71 0.22
C THR A 85 16.07 -0.73 0.34
N SER A 86 15.24 -1.73 0.04
CA SER A 86 15.67 -3.14 0.02
C SER A 86 16.84 -3.39 -0.94
N ILE A 87 16.82 -2.77 -2.12
CA ILE A 87 17.88 -2.90 -3.12
C ILE A 87 19.09 -2.01 -2.78
N ALA A 88 18.85 -0.78 -2.34
CA ALA A 88 19.92 0.18 -2.05
C ALA A 88 20.85 -0.32 -0.95
N TYR A 89 20.28 -0.92 0.10
CA TYR A 89 21.03 -1.46 1.23
C TYR A 89 21.56 -2.87 1.01
N ALA A 90 21.12 -3.58 -0.02
CA ALA A 90 21.68 -4.88 -0.37
C ALA A 90 23.13 -4.73 -0.84
N HIS A 91 23.99 -5.71 -0.48
CA HIS A 91 25.36 -5.76 -0.96
C HIS A 91 25.39 -5.71 -2.50
N ARG A 92 26.32 -4.96 -3.08
CA ARG A 92 26.36 -4.66 -4.55
C ARG A 92 26.21 -5.92 -5.43
N ARG A 93 26.85 -7.02 -5.03
CA ARG A 93 26.74 -8.31 -5.76
C ARG A 93 25.39 -8.99 -5.61
N GLN A 94 24.61 -8.64 -4.58
CA GLN A 94 23.31 -9.27 -4.27
C GLN A 94 22.11 -8.41 -4.71
N ARG A 95 22.31 -7.22 -5.24
CA ARG A 95 21.22 -6.31 -5.62
C ARG A 95 20.25 -6.94 -6.61
N TRP A 96 20.77 -7.54 -7.66
CA TRP A 96 19.97 -8.21 -8.67
C TRP A 96 19.23 -9.44 -8.11
N PRO A 97 19.88 -10.41 -7.47
CA PRO A 97 19.18 -11.53 -6.84
C PRO A 97 18.12 -11.10 -5.84
N VAL A 98 18.40 -10.10 -5.00
CA VAL A 98 17.44 -9.55 -4.04
C VAL A 98 16.26 -8.91 -4.78
N GLY A 99 16.51 -8.09 -5.79
CA GLY A 99 15.46 -7.44 -6.57
C GLY A 99 14.53 -8.45 -7.24
N ILE A 100 15.08 -9.48 -7.89
CA ILE A 100 14.32 -10.55 -8.53
C ILE A 100 13.50 -11.32 -7.47
N GLN A 101 14.13 -11.72 -6.37
CA GLN A 101 13.43 -12.43 -5.30
C GLN A 101 12.27 -11.60 -4.73
N ARG A 102 12.51 -10.31 -4.45
CA ARG A 102 11.48 -9.39 -3.97
C ARG A 102 10.34 -9.26 -4.97
N GLY A 103 10.69 -9.06 -6.24
CA GLY A 103 9.70 -8.96 -7.33
C GLY A 103 8.82 -10.20 -7.43
N LEU A 104 9.40 -11.39 -7.40
CA LEU A 104 8.65 -12.66 -7.46
C LEU A 104 7.66 -12.80 -6.29
N TRP A 105 8.09 -12.48 -5.06
CA TRP A 105 7.21 -12.59 -3.89
C TRP A 105 6.14 -11.48 -3.86
N VAL A 106 6.45 -10.28 -4.36
CA VAL A 106 5.44 -9.23 -4.57
C VAL A 106 4.42 -9.69 -5.61
N SER A 107 4.87 -10.27 -6.74
CA SER A 107 3.98 -10.80 -7.76
C SER A 107 3.08 -11.91 -7.23
N LEU A 108 3.61 -12.78 -6.34
CA LEU A 108 2.80 -13.80 -5.66
C LEU A 108 1.70 -13.14 -4.79
N GLY A 109 2.01 -12.08 -4.07
CA GLY A 109 1.01 -11.31 -3.31
C GLY A 109 -0.05 -10.65 -4.20
N LEU A 110 0.34 -10.17 -5.38
CA LEU A 110 -0.57 -9.58 -6.36
C LEU A 110 -1.57 -10.59 -6.96
N LEU A 111 -1.34 -11.91 -6.78
CA LEU A 111 -2.32 -12.92 -7.20
C LEU A 111 -3.68 -12.76 -6.52
N VAL A 112 -3.78 -11.98 -5.44
CA VAL A 112 -5.06 -11.60 -4.84
C VAL A 112 -6.01 -10.97 -5.86
N TYR A 113 -5.50 -10.29 -6.88
CA TYR A 113 -6.31 -9.74 -7.97
C TYR A 113 -7.03 -10.79 -8.80
N LEU A 114 -6.57 -12.05 -8.80
CA LEU A 114 -7.27 -13.14 -9.48
C LEU A 114 -8.64 -13.43 -8.86
N TYR A 115 -8.85 -13.02 -7.60
CA TYR A 115 -10.17 -13.09 -6.98
C TYR A 115 -11.23 -12.29 -7.77
N LEU A 116 -10.85 -11.16 -8.39
CA LEU A 116 -11.78 -10.29 -9.11
C LEU A 116 -12.49 -11.00 -10.27
N PRO A 117 -11.78 -11.57 -11.26
CA PRO A 117 -12.44 -12.28 -12.36
C PRO A 117 -13.15 -13.55 -11.90
N LEU A 118 -12.61 -14.28 -10.91
CA LEU A 118 -13.25 -15.47 -10.37
C LEU A 118 -14.59 -15.13 -9.70
N ARG A 119 -14.62 -14.07 -8.92
CA ARG A 119 -15.86 -13.61 -8.27
C ARG A 119 -16.84 -13.02 -9.25
N ALA A 120 -16.38 -12.22 -10.21
CA ALA A 120 -17.24 -11.63 -11.25
C ALA A 120 -17.91 -12.70 -12.12
N ALA A 121 -17.20 -13.79 -12.43
CA ALA A 121 -17.75 -14.92 -13.21
C ALA A 121 -18.92 -15.62 -12.49
N SER A 122 -19.04 -15.53 -11.17
CA SER A 122 -20.18 -16.09 -10.41
C SER A 122 -21.42 -15.18 -10.40
N LEU A 123 -21.43 -14.09 -11.19
CA LEU A 123 -22.54 -13.14 -11.34
C LEU A 123 -23.09 -12.63 -9.99
N PRO A 124 -22.26 -12.01 -9.13
CA PRO A 124 -22.72 -11.50 -7.85
C PRO A 124 -23.75 -10.38 -8.03
N PRO A 125 -24.66 -10.16 -7.06
CA PRO A 125 -25.67 -9.09 -7.12
C PRO A 125 -25.07 -7.70 -7.37
N VAL A 126 -23.85 -7.45 -6.84
CA VAL A 126 -23.05 -6.25 -7.13
C VAL A 126 -21.78 -6.69 -7.84
N ASN A 127 -21.65 -6.33 -9.11
CA ASN A 127 -20.49 -6.66 -9.97
C ASN A 127 -19.90 -5.38 -10.55
N TRP A 128 -19.16 -4.66 -9.72
CA TRP A 128 -18.61 -3.37 -10.09
C TRP A 128 -17.48 -3.52 -11.13
N GLY A 129 -17.62 -2.80 -12.24
CA GLY A 129 -16.65 -2.83 -13.34
C GLY A 129 -16.61 -4.13 -14.13
N ASN A 130 -17.40 -5.15 -13.75
CA ASN A 130 -17.49 -6.46 -14.41
C ASN A 130 -16.12 -7.01 -14.90
N PRO A 131 -15.18 -7.32 -13.99
CA PRO A 131 -13.80 -7.70 -14.31
C PRO A 131 -13.65 -9.13 -14.86
N VAL A 132 -14.64 -9.65 -15.58
CA VAL A 132 -14.59 -10.98 -16.20
C VAL A 132 -13.62 -11.01 -17.40
N ASN A 133 -13.54 -9.92 -18.15
CA ASN A 133 -12.63 -9.78 -19.27
C ASN A 133 -11.45 -8.86 -18.95
N TRP A 134 -10.42 -8.86 -19.84
CA TRP A 134 -9.21 -8.08 -19.65
C TRP A 134 -9.45 -6.57 -19.51
N SER A 135 -10.39 -6.01 -20.27
CA SER A 135 -10.74 -4.59 -20.21
C SER A 135 -11.38 -4.22 -18.87
N GLY A 136 -12.39 -5.00 -18.43
CA GLY A 136 -13.03 -4.79 -17.13
C GLY A 136 -12.08 -5.01 -15.96
N PHE A 137 -11.19 -6.00 -16.06
CA PHE A 137 -10.16 -6.24 -15.06
C PHE A 137 -9.24 -5.00 -14.90
N TRP A 138 -8.69 -4.49 -16.01
CA TRP A 138 -7.84 -3.30 -15.95
C TRP A 138 -8.60 -2.04 -15.54
N TRP A 139 -9.86 -1.91 -15.92
CA TRP A 139 -10.69 -0.80 -15.48
C TRP A 139 -10.79 -0.73 -13.95
N VAL A 140 -10.97 -1.89 -13.29
CA VAL A 140 -11.02 -1.98 -11.82
C VAL A 140 -9.64 -1.78 -11.22
N VAL A 141 -8.64 -2.58 -11.63
CA VAL A 141 -7.30 -2.62 -11.00
C VAL A 141 -6.57 -1.28 -11.15
N SER A 142 -6.71 -0.60 -12.29
CA SER A 142 -6.08 0.71 -12.50
C SER A 142 -6.80 1.87 -11.82
N GLY A 143 -7.99 1.64 -11.24
CA GLY A 143 -8.83 2.71 -10.70
C GLY A 143 -9.25 3.73 -11.77
N GLN A 144 -9.49 3.29 -13.01
CA GLN A 144 -9.75 4.16 -14.16
C GLN A 144 -10.82 5.24 -13.91
N PRO A 145 -11.94 4.98 -13.20
CA PRO A 145 -12.93 6.02 -12.90
C PRO A 145 -12.38 7.19 -12.07
N TYR A 146 -11.33 6.94 -11.30
CA TYR A 146 -10.74 7.90 -10.36
C TYR A 146 -9.51 8.63 -10.93
N GLN A 147 -8.92 8.15 -12.02
CA GLN A 147 -7.71 8.72 -12.61
C GLN A 147 -7.86 10.20 -12.95
N LYS A 148 -9.03 10.62 -13.42
CA LYS A 148 -9.35 12.02 -13.72
C LYS A 148 -9.27 12.95 -12.49
N PHE A 149 -9.34 12.41 -11.29
CA PHE A 149 -9.30 13.19 -10.05
C PHE A 149 -7.89 13.28 -9.45
N VAL A 150 -6.96 12.44 -9.85
CA VAL A 150 -5.59 12.37 -9.28
C VAL A 150 -4.85 13.70 -9.51
N PHE A 151 -5.03 14.30 -10.70
CA PHE A 151 -4.50 15.62 -11.04
C PHE A 151 -5.63 16.58 -11.49
N GLY A 152 -6.85 16.35 -11.03
CA GLY A 152 -8.06 17.00 -11.52
C GLY A 152 -8.20 18.48 -11.12
N LEU A 153 -7.30 19.00 -10.27
CA LEU A 153 -7.32 20.40 -9.88
C LEU A 153 -6.05 21.12 -10.36
N PRO A 154 -6.20 22.25 -11.06
CA PRO A 154 -5.07 23.06 -11.46
C PRO A 154 -4.21 23.44 -10.27
N LEU A 155 -2.88 23.47 -10.45
CA LEU A 155 -1.91 23.86 -9.40
C LEU A 155 -2.17 25.27 -8.86
N ALA A 156 -2.87 26.12 -9.63
CA ALA A 156 -3.28 27.45 -9.19
C ALA A 156 -4.15 27.45 -7.92
N HIS A 157 -4.92 26.38 -7.66
CA HIS A 157 -5.75 26.24 -6.46
C HIS A 157 -5.03 25.60 -5.26
N LEU A 158 -3.74 25.27 -5.41
CA LEU A 158 -2.95 24.67 -4.32
C LEU A 158 -2.84 25.58 -3.07
N PRO A 159 -2.58 26.89 -3.21
CA PRO A 159 -2.51 27.80 -2.04
C PRO A 159 -3.81 27.85 -1.25
N GLU A 160 -4.96 27.94 -1.93
CA GLU A 160 -6.28 27.98 -1.28
C GLU A 160 -6.56 26.70 -0.47
N ARG A 161 -6.13 25.54 -1.01
CA ARG A 161 -6.28 24.26 -0.32
C ARG A 161 -5.40 24.16 0.89
N LEU A 162 -4.13 24.59 0.79
CA LEU A 162 -3.21 24.58 1.93
C LEU A 162 -3.72 25.50 3.05
N LEU A 163 -4.31 26.63 2.72
CA LEU A 163 -4.96 27.53 3.68
C LEU A 163 -6.20 26.88 4.32
N ALA A 164 -7.02 26.17 3.54
CA ALA A 164 -8.19 25.45 4.07
C ALA A 164 -7.82 24.28 5.00
N TRP A 165 -6.61 23.74 4.90
CA TRP A 165 -6.10 22.69 5.81
C TRP A 165 -5.50 23.26 7.10
N GLY A 166 -5.19 24.56 7.13
CA GLY A 166 -4.62 25.24 8.30
C GLY A 166 -5.65 25.88 9.24
N ASN A 167 -6.92 25.85 8.87
CA ASN A 167 -8.07 26.31 9.66
C ASN A 167 -8.86 25.11 10.18
#